data_fa8e21247af5921e1800eaf6615202a5
#
_entry.id   fa8e21247af5921e1800eaf6615202a5
#
_cell.length_a   1.000
_cell.length_b   1.000
_cell.length_c   1.000
_cell.angle_alpha   90.00
_cell.angle_beta   90.00
_cell.angle_gamma   90.00
#
_symmetry.space_group_name_H-M   'P 1'
#
loop_
_entity.id
_entity.type
_entity.pdbx_description
1 polymer ?
#
loop_
_entity_poly.entity_id
_entity_poly.type
_entity_poly.pdbx_seq_one_letter_code
_entity_poly.pdbx_strand_id
1 'polypeptide(L)'
;MKPASDQPALPLGSDADEIPAPGTERPGLTGIVPVLNEEANLEACIASFAEICDEIIVVDSGSTDRTVEIARRATDRVFVRPWVDYRTFLKFAMPRARFRWLLIVDADERLTPSLRKEVRERVDGEGAGAVGFRMKRVSHFMGRRIRYSGWQNDFVYRFFRKGKGGPREREIHPGIVIDGKIEPLDGVLLHFPYPSLEDYLGKFNRYTSAAARDRLKAGKRVRWVDRFLSPPGRFLRTYFLRYGFLDGYPGFVLSALGAFYVFARYTKMWQMQNAEKLAAETQRLAVLDGRGGTAAPLRPPH
;
A
#
# COMPACT_ATOMS: atom_id res chain seq x y z
N MET A 1 -26.27 -2.78 8.50
CA MET A 1 -24.98 -2.56 9.20
C MET A 1 -24.96 -1.10 9.67
N LYS A 2 -24.97 -0.86 10.97
CA LYS A 2 -24.94 0.48 11.58
C LYS A 2 -23.60 1.16 11.23
N PRO A 3 -23.55 2.49 11.05
CA PRO A 3 -22.31 3.23 10.90
C PRO A 3 -21.47 3.10 12.18
N ALA A 4 -20.18 2.88 12.03
CA ALA A 4 -19.21 2.81 13.12
C ALA A 4 -18.95 4.25 13.65
N SER A 5 -19.81 4.73 14.52
CA SER A 5 -19.73 6.06 15.13
C SER A 5 -19.98 6.03 16.63
N ASP A 6 -19.32 5.12 17.37
CA ASP A 6 -19.30 5.21 18.85
C ASP A 6 -18.20 4.33 19.46
N GLN A 7 -16.97 4.41 18.92
CA GLN A 7 -15.82 4.02 19.75
C GLN A 7 -15.25 5.30 20.37
N PRO A 8 -15.10 5.37 21.70
CA PRO A 8 -14.48 6.52 22.34
C PRO A 8 -13.05 6.66 21.82
N ALA A 9 -12.68 7.85 21.39
CA ALA A 9 -11.31 8.20 21.05
C ALA A 9 -10.44 7.86 22.26
N LEU A 10 -9.59 6.85 22.12
CA LEU A 10 -8.65 6.48 23.17
C LEU A 10 -7.69 7.66 23.42
N PRO A 11 -7.42 8.03 24.69
CA PRO A 11 -6.60 9.17 25.02
C PRO A 11 -5.21 9.01 24.38
N LEU A 12 -4.85 9.97 23.54
CA LEU A 12 -3.51 10.15 22.99
C LEU A 12 -2.61 10.55 24.15
N GLY A 13 -1.54 9.79 24.40
CA GLY A 13 -0.52 10.17 25.38
C GLY A 13 0.12 11.51 24.98
N SER A 14 0.21 12.47 25.91
CA SER A 14 0.58 13.85 25.66
C SER A 14 1.97 14.06 25.03
N ASP A 15 2.91 13.14 25.22
CA ASP A 15 4.27 13.22 24.67
C ASP A 15 4.43 12.56 23.28
N ALA A 16 3.47 11.73 22.87
CA ALA A 16 3.53 11.02 21.59
C ALA A 16 3.27 11.94 20.39
N ASP A 17 2.53 13.04 20.58
CA ASP A 17 2.11 13.96 19.50
C ASP A 17 3.12 15.07 19.20
N GLU A 18 4.19 15.21 19.98
CA GLU A 18 5.17 16.27 19.83
C GLU A 18 5.97 16.13 18.51
N ILE A 19 5.94 17.18 17.70
CA ILE A 19 6.79 17.30 16.51
C ILE A 19 8.09 17.98 16.93
N PRO A 20 9.25 17.29 16.84
CA PRO A 20 10.54 17.88 17.15
C PRO A 20 10.80 19.12 16.30
N ALA A 21 11.42 20.15 16.88
CA ALA A 21 11.82 21.33 16.14
C ALA A 21 12.76 20.96 14.97
N PRO A 22 12.65 21.59 13.81
CA PRO A 22 13.56 21.33 12.69
C PRO A 22 15.02 21.50 13.09
N GLY A 23 15.88 20.55 12.70
CA GLY A 23 17.33 20.58 13.00
C GLY A 23 17.71 20.04 14.38
N THR A 24 16.75 19.55 15.18
CA THR A 24 17.02 18.94 16.50
C THR A 24 17.08 17.41 16.44
N GLU A 25 17.10 16.83 15.24
CA GLU A 25 17.12 15.38 15.06
C GLU A 25 18.39 14.76 15.68
N ARG A 26 18.19 13.72 16.47
CA ARG A 26 19.26 12.93 17.07
C ARG A 26 19.91 12.03 16.02
N PRO A 27 21.21 11.70 16.12
CA PRO A 27 21.78 10.60 15.36
C PRO A 27 21.01 9.32 15.63
N GLY A 28 20.72 8.56 14.57
CA GLY A 28 19.97 7.29 14.68
C GLY A 28 18.87 7.14 13.65
N LEU A 29 18.01 6.13 13.85
CA LEU A 29 17.03 5.62 12.91
C LEU A 29 15.63 5.57 13.51
N THR A 30 14.65 6.17 12.83
CA THR A 30 13.23 5.95 13.12
C THR A 30 12.63 4.99 12.09
N GLY A 31 12.10 3.86 12.55
CA GLY A 31 11.23 2.99 11.76
C GLY A 31 9.80 3.52 11.75
N ILE A 32 9.15 3.56 10.58
CA ILE A 32 7.77 4.04 10.42
C ILE A 32 6.94 2.97 9.71
N VAL A 33 5.84 2.53 10.33
CA VAL A 33 4.99 1.43 9.83
C VAL A 33 3.55 1.90 9.66
N PRO A 34 3.03 2.01 8.43
CA PRO A 34 1.60 2.15 8.18
C PRO A 34 0.90 0.82 8.36
N VAL A 35 -0.24 0.80 9.05
CA VAL A 35 -1.00 -0.43 9.29
C VAL A 35 -2.50 -0.24 9.11
N LEU A 36 -3.18 -1.29 8.62
CA LEU A 36 -4.64 -1.43 8.60
C LEU A 36 -5.01 -2.91 8.52
N ASN A 37 -5.48 -3.48 9.63
CA ASN A 37 -5.86 -4.90 9.73
C ASN A 37 -4.71 -5.83 9.30
N GLU A 38 -3.58 -5.72 10.00
CA GLU A 38 -2.35 -6.45 9.71
C GLU A 38 -1.89 -7.31 10.92
N GLU A 39 -2.86 -7.81 11.73
CA GLU A 39 -2.53 -8.64 12.91
C GLU A 39 -1.68 -9.87 12.58
N ALA A 40 -1.85 -10.43 11.37
CA ALA A 40 -1.07 -11.60 10.92
C ALA A 40 0.37 -11.25 10.52
N ASN A 41 0.66 -9.98 10.23
CA ASN A 41 1.93 -9.56 9.64
C ASN A 41 2.78 -8.67 10.55
N LEU A 42 2.15 -7.81 11.35
CA LEU A 42 2.82 -6.69 12.01
C LEU A 42 3.94 -7.13 12.96
N GLU A 43 3.74 -8.17 13.75
CA GLU A 43 4.74 -8.65 14.70
C GLU A 43 6.03 -9.07 14.00
N ALA A 44 5.93 -9.89 12.97
CA ALA A 44 7.07 -10.33 12.18
C ALA A 44 7.70 -9.18 11.35
N CYS A 45 6.91 -8.18 10.94
CA CYS A 45 7.41 -6.97 10.31
C CYS A 45 8.33 -6.22 11.27
N ILE A 46 7.82 -5.83 12.43
CA ILE A 46 8.58 -5.07 13.43
C ILE A 46 9.81 -5.86 13.89
N ALA A 47 9.67 -7.14 14.21
CA ALA A 47 10.78 -8.00 14.62
C ALA A 47 11.92 -8.03 13.58
N SER A 48 11.60 -7.83 12.28
CA SER A 48 12.61 -7.84 11.23
C SER A 48 13.54 -6.64 11.23
N PHE A 49 13.24 -5.55 11.96
CA PHE A 49 14.07 -4.33 11.96
C PHE A 49 14.16 -3.62 13.32
N ALA A 50 13.41 -4.05 14.34
CA ALA A 50 13.36 -3.35 15.63
C ALA A 50 14.74 -3.17 16.27
N GLU A 51 15.62 -4.17 16.17
CA GLU A 51 16.96 -4.15 16.80
C GLU A 51 17.89 -3.06 16.22
N ILE A 52 17.61 -2.57 15.00
CA ILE A 52 18.42 -1.54 14.37
C ILE A 52 17.81 -0.13 14.47
N CYS A 53 16.60 -0.01 15.01
CA CYS A 53 15.91 1.26 15.17
C CYS A 53 16.06 1.81 16.59
N ASP A 54 16.29 3.12 16.67
CA ASP A 54 16.31 3.87 17.93
C ASP A 54 14.89 4.34 18.31
N GLU A 55 13.96 4.29 17.37
CA GLU A 55 12.56 4.65 17.53
C GLU A 55 11.70 3.89 16.52
N ILE A 56 10.49 3.50 16.93
CA ILE A 56 9.49 2.94 16.03
C ILE A 56 8.19 3.74 16.18
N ILE A 57 7.65 4.19 15.05
CA ILE A 57 6.34 4.85 14.95
C ILE A 57 5.41 3.94 14.16
N VAL A 58 4.26 3.59 14.74
CA VAL A 58 3.19 2.88 14.05
C VAL A 58 2.02 3.83 13.84
N VAL A 59 1.52 3.92 12.61
CA VAL A 59 0.32 4.70 12.30
C VAL A 59 -0.77 3.77 11.80
N ASP A 60 -1.77 3.59 12.65
CA ASP A 60 -2.92 2.73 12.39
C ASP A 60 -4.04 3.52 11.69
N SER A 61 -4.62 2.92 10.65
CA SER A 61 -5.65 3.54 9.83
C SER A 61 -7.10 3.20 10.26
N GLY A 62 -7.26 2.75 11.50
CA GLY A 62 -8.55 2.32 12.06
C GLY A 62 -8.76 0.82 11.97
N SER A 63 -7.75 0.02 12.36
CA SER A 63 -7.86 -1.44 12.43
C SER A 63 -8.96 -1.89 13.38
N THR A 64 -9.62 -2.98 13.00
CA THR A 64 -10.70 -3.63 13.75
C THR A 64 -10.30 -4.99 14.32
N ASP A 65 -9.06 -5.44 14.03
CA ASP A 65 -8.42 -6.64 14.54
C ASP A 65 -7.43 -6.31 15.67
N ARG A 66 -6.55 -7.23 16.03
CA ARG A 66 -5.55 -7.03 17.10
C ARG A 66 -4.32 -6.21 16.69
N THR A 67 -4.32 -5.57 15.52
CA THR A 67 -3.17 -4.79 15.00
C THR A 67 -2.69 -3.74 16.01
N VAL A 68 -3.59 -2.95 16.59
CA VAL A 68 -3.23 -1.90 17.57
C VAL A 68 -2.65 -2.49 18.86
N GLU A 69 -3.18 -3.62 19.33
CA GLU A 69 -2.65 -4.33 20.49
C GLU A 69 -1.22 -4.80 20.24
N ILE A 70 -0.95 -5.41 19.08
CA ILE A 70 0.38 -5.86 18.67
C ILE A 70 1.34 -4.66 18.56
N ALA A 71 0.92 -3.58 17.94
CA ALA A 71 1.72 -2.36 17.81
C ALA A 71 2.17 -1.81 19.18
N ARG A 72 1.26 -1.75 20.15
CA ARG A 72 1.54 -1.23 21.50
C ARG A 72 2.46 -2.10 22.35
N ARG A 73 2.64 -3.37 22.00
CA ARG A 73 3.67 -4.21 22.62
C ARG A 73 5.08 -3.87 22.12
N ALA A 74 5.18 -3.32 20.93
CA ALA A 74 6.47 -3.02 20.29
C ALA A 74 6.91 -1.56 20.49
N THR A 75 5.99 -0.63 20.69
CA THR A 75 6.26 0.79 20.86
C THR A 75 5.12 1.52 21.57
N ASP A 76 5.45 2.58 22.31
CA ASP A 76 4.49 3.53 22.89
C ASP A 76 4.02 4.59 21.86
N ARG A 77 4.70 4.69 20.70
CA ARG A 77 4.39 5.65 19.65
C ARG A 77 3.45 5.07 18.59
N VAL A 78 2.23 4.76 19.01
CA VAL A 78 1.15 4.26 18.16
C VAL A 78 0.10 5.34 17.98
N PHE A 79 -0.11 5.77 16.72
CA PHE A 79 -1.09 6.78 16.35
C PHE A 79 -2.23 6.16 15.56
N VAL A 80 -3.48 6.42 15.97
CA VAL A 80 -4.67 6.00 15.21
C VAL A 80 -5.18 7.18 14.41
N ARG A 81 -5.20 7.05 13.08
CA ARG A 81 -5.61 8.11 12.16
C ARG A 81 -6.36 7.52 10.97
N PRO A 82 -7.53 8.06 10.57
CA PRO A 82 -8.22 7.60 9.38
C PRO A 82 -7.32 7.67 8.15
N TRP A 83 -7.32 6.61 7.36
CA TRP A 83 -6.57 6.58 6.10
C TRP A 83 -7.21 7.53 5.08
N VAL A 84 -6.40 8.42 4.55
CA VAL A 84 -6.76 9.28 3.42
C VAL A 84 -6.01 8.82 2.18
N ASP A 85 -4.69 8.96 2.22
CA ASP A 85 -3.77 8.49 1.20
C ASP A 85 -2.35 8.34 1.77
N TYR A 86 -1.46 7.73 1.00
CA TYR A 86 -0.06 7.51 1.41
C TYR A 86 0.71 8.83 1.65
N ARG A 87 0.38 9.88 0.93
CA ARG A 87 0.99 11.19 1.10
C ARG A 87 0.60 11.83 2.44
N THR A 88 -0.68 11.79 2.79
CA THR A 88 -1.19 12.28 4.07
C THR A 88 -0.56 11.53 5.23
N PHE A 89 -0.44 10.19 5.09
CA PHE A 89 0.27 9.36 6.06
C PHE A 89 1.72 9.82 6.26
N LEU A 90 2.49 9.98 5.18
CA LEU A 90 3.89 10.42 5.26
C LEU A 90 4.03 11.82 5.86
N LYS A 91 3.17 12.76 5.45
CA LYS A 91 3.14 14.14 6.01
C LYS A 91 2.81 14.16 7.50
N PHE A 92 2.08 13.17 7.99
CA PHE A 92 1.80 13.02 9.42
C PHE A 92 2.97 12.38 10.17
N ALA A 93 3.46 11.23 9.70
CA ALA A 93 4.43 10.40 10.42
C ALA A 93 5.85 10.98 10.42
N MET A 94 6.36 11.40 9.26
CA MET A 94 7.74 11.81 9.09
C MET A 94 8.17 13.00 9.98
N PRO A 95 7.36 14.07 10.15
CA PRO A 95 7.73 15.17 11.05
C PRO A 95 7.90 14.74 12.51
N ARG A 96 7.18 13.71 12.95
CA ARG A 96 7.18 13.18 14.33
C ARG A 96 8.38 12.31 14.66
N ALA A 97 9.14 11.87 13.67
CA ALA A 97 10.38 11.14 13.88
C ALA A 97 11.42 12.00 14.63
N ARG A 98 12.05 11.45 15.65
CA ARG A 98 13.05 12.12 16.49
C ARG A 98 14.48 11.95 15.97
N PHE A 99 14.67 10.98 15.06
CA PHE A 99 15.99 10.61 14.57
C PHE A 99 16.22 11.05 13.12
N ARG A 100 17.49 11.18 12.79
CA ARG A 100 17.97 11.74 11.52
C ARG A 100 17.65 10.89 10.30
N TRP A 101 17.59 9.57 10.46
CA TRP A 101 17.30 8.64 9.40
C TRP A 101 15.90 8.06 9.55
N LEU A 102 15.21 7.88 8.45
CA LEU A 102 13.87 7.30 8.37
C LEU A 102 13.90 6.02 7.57
N LEU A 103 13.31 4.96 8.11
CA LEU A 103 13.06 3.69 7.44
C LEU A 103 11.55 3.43 7.43
N ILE A 104 10.93 3.46 6.25
CA ILE A 104 9.51 3.19 6.10
C ILE A 104 9.35 1.73 5.67
N VAL A 105 8.57 0.94 6.42
CA VAL A 105 8.35 -0.48 6.16
C VAL A 105 6.85 -0.75 6.20
N ASP A 106 6.31 -1.26 5.09
CA ASP A 106 4.89 -1.67 5.07
C ASP A 106 4.73 -2.95 5.92
N ALA A 107 3.59 -3.15 6.56
CA ALA A 107 3.39 -4.25 7.51
C ALA A 107 3.58 -5.65 6.89
N ASP A 108 3.41 -5.77 5.58
CA ASP A 108 3.63 -6.99 4.80
C ASP A 108 5.07 -7.11 4.25
N GLU A 109 6.01 -6.25 4.73
CA GLU A 109 7.43 -6.29 4.36
C GLU A 109 8.31 -6.79 5.51
N ARG A 110 9.49 -7.35 5.20
CA ARG A 110 10.50 -7.87 6.16
C ARG A 110 11.90 -7.54 5.67
N LEU A 111 12.73 -6.99 6.52
CA LEU A 111 14.16 -6.82 6.21
C LEU A 111 14.87 -8.18 6.35
N THR A 112 15.71 -8.52 5.35
CA THR A 112 16.65 -9.64 5.51
C THR A 112 17.77 -9.26 6.48
N PRO A 113 18.46 -10.23 7.11
CA PRO A 113 19.62 -9.94 7.97
C PRO A 113 20.71 -9.11 7.28
N SER A 114 20.97 -9.36 5.99
CA SER A 114 21.91 -8.55 5.21
C SER A 114 21.46 -7.11 5.06
N LEU A 115 20.16 -6.88 4.73
CA LEU A 115 19.63 -5.52 4.62
C LEU A 115 19.66 -4.77 5.96
N ARG A 116 19.35 -5.45 7.08
CA ARG A 116 19.46 -4.85 8.43
C ARG A 116 20.88 -4.36 8.70
N LYS A 117 21.86 -5.21 8.45
CA LYS A 117 23.27 -4.88 8.65
C LYS A 117 23.67 -3.65 7.83
N GLU A 118 23.36 -3.64 6.53
CA GLU A 118 23.66 -2.52 5.66
C GLU A 118 22.98 -1.22 6.11
N VAL A 119 21.68 -1.27 6.47
CA VAL A 119 20.96 -0.09 6.99
C VAL A 119 21.65 0.46 8.23
N ARG A 120 22.03 -0.39 9.19
CA ARG A 120 22.70 0.05 10.41
C ARG A 120 24.08 0.67 10.11
N GLU A 121 24.87 0.03 9.25
CA GLU A 121 26.17 0.57 8.82
C GLU A 121 26.04 1.95 8.15
N ARG A 122 24.99 2.16 7.34
CA ARG A 122 24.73 3.47 6.72
C ARG A 122 24.29 4.53 7.72
N VAL A 123 23.50 4.14 8.73
CA VAL A 123 23.13 5.05 9.83
C VAL A 123 24.36 5.47 10.62
N ASP A 124 25.20 4.52 11.02
CA ASP A 124 26.42 4.78 11.81
C ASP A 124 27.47 5.59 11.03
N GLY A 125 27.58 5.34 9.73
CA GLY A 125 28.48 6.09 8.82
C GLY A 125 27.86 7.36 8.24
N GLU A 126 26.77 7.89 8.83
CA GLU A 126 26.07 9.11 8.38
C GLU A 126 25.78 9.15 6.87
N GLY A 127 25.50 7.95 6.29
CA GLY A 127 25.15 7.76 4.89
C GLY A 127 26.32 7.76 3.92
N ALA A 128 27.56 7.97 4.38
CA ALA A 128 28.77 8.03 3.53
C ALA A 128 28.61 8.93 2.29
N GLY A 129 27.93 10.08 2.47
CA GLY A 129 27.67 11.07 1.40
C GLY A 129 26.38 10.83 0.61
N ALA A 130 25.64 9.73 0.82
CA ALA A 130 24.29 9.53 0.30
C ALA A 130 23.26 10.06 1.30
N VAL A 131 22.11 10.50 0.78
CA VAL A 131 20.97 10.96 1.60
C VAL A 131 19.78 10.04 1.52
N GLY A 132 19.86 9.00 0.72
CA GLY A 132 18.84 7.98 0.59
C GLY A 132 19.32 6.77 -0.15
N PHE A 133 18.56 5.68 -0.04
CA PHE A 133 18.97 4.38 -0.53
C PHE A 133 17.84 3.68 -1.29
N ARG A 134 18.23 2.98 -2.37
CA ARG A 134 17.36 2.16 -3.17
C ARG A 134 17.51 0.70 -2.75
N MET A 135 16.41 0.06 -2.37
CA MET A 135 16.35 -1.34 -1.97
C MET A 135 15.65 -2.18 -3.02
N LYS A 136 16.16 -3.38 -3.28
CA LYS A 136 15.45 -4.37 -4.09
C LYS A 136 14.35 -5.02 -3.25
N ARG A 137 13.11 -4.98 -3.75
CA ARG A 137 11.99 -5.66 -3.12
C ARG A 137 11.74 -7.01 -3.81
N VAL A 138 11.63 -8.07 -3.01
CA VAL A 138 11.42 -9.44 -3.48
C VAL A 138 10.08 -9.92 -2.97
N SER A 139 9.12 -10.02 -3.89
CA SER A 139 7.76 -10.39 -3.54
C SER A 139 7.55 -11.91 -3.57
N HIS A 140 6.74 -12.36 -2.59
CA HIS A 140 6.27 -13.73 -2.46
C HIS A 140 4.77 -13.78 -2.73
N PHE A 141 4.32 -14.83 -3.40
CA PHE A 141 2.90 -15.08 -3.65
C PHE A 141 2.62 -16.57 -3.52
N MET A 142 1.57 -16.92 -2.77
CA MET A 142 1.23 -18.33 -2.47
C MET A 142 2.43 -19.12 -1.91
N GLY A 143 3.17 -18.52 -0.96
CA GLY A 143 4.33 -19.12 -0.32
C GLY A 143 5.60 -19.26 -1.20
N ARG A 144 5.58 -18.74 -2.43
CA ARG A 144 6.73 -18.83 -3.36
C ARG A 144 7.23 -17.45 -3.75
N ARG A 145 8.54 -17.34 -3.85
CA ARG A 145 9.19 -16.16 -4.43
C ARG A 145 8.82 -16.04 -5.91
N ILE A 146 8.36 -14.85 -6.31
CA ILE A 146 8.09 -14.54 -7.72
C ILE A 146 9.33 -13.92 -8.33
N ARG A 147 9.86 -14.58 -9.38
CA ARG A 147 11.09 -14.17 -10.07
C ARG A 147 10.82 -13.47 -11.39
N TYR A 148 9.63 -13.68 -11.95
CA TYR A 148 9.20 -13.20 -13.26
C TYR A 148 7.87 -12.44 -13.16
N SER A 149 6.97 -12.64 -14.12
CA SER A 149 5.61 -12.07 -14.09
C SER A 149 5.57 -10.53 -14.03
N GLY A 150 6.70 -9.85 -14.22
CA GLY A 150 6.83 -8.40 -14.14
C GLY A 150 7.14 -7.85 -12.75
N TRP A 151 7.46 -8.71 -11.77
CA TRP A 151 7.83 -8.34 -10.39
C TRP A 151 9.35 -8.38 -10.14
N GLN A 152 10.15 -8.80 -11.14
CA GLN A 152 11.60 -9.03 -11.00
C GLN A 152 12.43 -7.76 -10.76
N ASN A 153 11.94 -6.60 -11.17
CA ASN A 153 12.67 -5.33 -11.10
C ASN A 153 11.91 -4.32 -10.21
N ASP A 154 11.55 -4.76 -9.02
CA ASP A 154 10.86 -3.92 -8.05
C ASP A 154 11.88 -3.32 -7.08
N PHE A 155 12.01 -1.99 -7.16
CA PHE A 155 12.89 -1.21 -6.30
C PHE A 155 12.10 -0.14 -5.58
N VAL A 156 12.40 0.01 -4.29
CA VAL A 156 11.72 0.98 -3.43
C VAL A 156 12.72 1.91 -2.75
N TYR A 157 12.26 3.12 -2.47
CA TYR A 157 12.99 4.16 -1.74
C TYR A 157 12.36 4.29 -0.36
N ARG A 158 12.85 3.51 0.60
CA ARG A 158 12.25 3.40 1.93
C ARG A 158 13.15 3.87 3.06
N PHE A 159 14.46 4.06 2.77
CA PHE A 159 15.47 4.49 3.73
C PHE A 159 16.15 5.77 3.24
N PHE A 160 16.02 6.86 4.01
CA PHE A 160 16.54 8.18 3.64
C PHE A 160 16.67 9.11 4.83
N ARG A 161 17.45 10.18 4.67
CA ARG A 161 17.64 11.22 5.68
C ARG A 161 16.39 12.09 5.81
N LYS A 162 15.95 12.36 7.03
CA LYS A 162 14.83 13.26 7.33
C LYS A 162 15.08 14.64 6.69
N GLY A 163 14.05 15.23 6.07
CA GLY A 163 14.17 16.47 5.32
C GLY A 163 14.75 16.33 3.90
N LYS A 164 15.31 15.15 3.54
CA LYS A 164 15.83 14.87 2.19
C LYS A 164 14.92 13.95 1.38
N GLY A 165 13.86 13.41 1.98
CA GLY A 165 12.86 12.63 1.29
C GLY A 165 11.45 13.08 1.69
N GLY A 166 10.50 12.86 0.79
CA GLY A 166 9.12 13.20 1.04
C GLY A 166 8.17 12.55 0.04
N PRO A 167 6.85 12.69 0.27
CA PRO A 167 5.85 12.16 -0.63
C PRO A 167 5.91 12.86 -1.99
N ARG A 168 5.75 12.07 -3.05
CA ARG A 168 5.63 12.61 -4.41
C ARG A 168 4.36 13.44 -4.52
N GLU A 169 4.46 14.65 -5.08
CA GLU A 169 3.32 15.57 -5.26
C GLU A 169 2.27 15.08 -6.30
N ARG A 170 2.60 14.09 -7.15
CA ARG A 170 1.69 13.60 -8.18
C ARG A 170 0.76 12.49 -7.64
N GLU A 171 -0.55 12.63 -7.87
CA GLU A 171 -1.61 11.71 -7.43
C GLU A 171 -1.53 10.28 -8.03
N ILE A 172 -0.91 10.11 -9.21
CA ILE A 172 -1.07 8.88 -10.02
C ILE A 172 -0.16 7.73 -9.56
N HIS A 173 0.94 8.01 -8.86
CA HIS A 173 1.84 6.99 -8.32
C HIS A 173 2.36 7.44 -6.95
N PRO A 174 1.73 7.00 -5.85
CA PRO A 174 2.24 7.28 -4.53
C PRO A 174 3.67 6.73 -4.40
N GLY A 175 4.54 7.48 -3.77
CA GLY A 175 5.93 7.08 -3.59
C GLY A 175 6.71 8.16 -2.88
N ILE A 176 7.97 7.86 -2.59
CA ILE A 176 8.91 8.78 -1.97
C ILE A 176 9.82 9.34 -3.05
N VAL A 177 10.04 10.64 -3.00
CA VAL A 177 11.07 11.34 -3.78
C VAL A 177 12.17 11.72 -2.82
N ILE A 178 13.42 11.53 -3.23
CA ILE A 178 14.61 11.87 -2.45
C ILE A 178 15.36 12.98 -3.19
N ASP A 179 15.68 14.03 -2.45
CA ASP A 179 16.45 15.17 -2.94
C ASP A 179 17.92 15.01 -2.54
N GLY A 180 18.73 14.52 -3.46
CA GLY A 180 20.16 14.32 -3.29
C GLY A 180 20.65 12.96 -3.79
N LYS A 181 21.89 12.62 -3.40
CA LYS A 181 22.57 11.39 -3.84
C LYS A 181 21.89 10.14 -3.27
N ILE A 182 21.53 9.21 -4.14
CA ILE A 182 20.93 7.92 -3.81
C ILE A 182 21.91 6.79 -4.16
N GLU A 183 22.12 5.87 -3.24
CA GLU A 183 22.92 4.67 -3.46
C GLU A 183 22.08 3.39 -3.38
N PRO A 184 22.44 2.30 -4.06
CA PRO A 184 21.81 1.01 -3.88
C PRO A 184 22.25 0.37 -2.57
N LEU A 185 21.37 -0.49 -2.02
CA LEU A 185 21.73 -1.50 -1.04
C LEU A 185 21.65 -2.88 -1.70
N ASP A 186 22.54 -3.79 -1.32
CA ASP A 186 22.60 -5.16 -1.89
C ASP A 186 21.60 -6.09 -1.19
N GLY A 187 21.30 -5.83 0.07
CA GLY A 187 20.28 -6.55 0.83
C GLY A 187 18.89 -6.37 0.24
N VAL A 188 18.00 -7.30 0.53
CA VAL A 188 16.67 -7.32 -0.04
C VAL A 188 15.59 -7.12 1.02
N LEU A 189 14.52 -6.43 0.62
CA LEU A 189 13.28 -6.31 1.36
C LEU A 189 12.32 -7.39 0.86
N LEU A 190 11.94 -8.31 1.74
CA LEU A 190 10.95 -9.34 1.42
C LEU A 190 9.55 -8.72 1.52
N HIS A 191 8.65 -9.11 0.61
CA HIS A 191 7.28 -8.58 0.55
C HIS A 191 6.28 -9.72 0.39
N PHE A 192 5.26 -9.74 1.26
CA PHE A 192 4.23 -10.77 1.35
C PHE A 192 2.84 -10.14 1.17
N PRO A 193 2.52 -9.61 -0.02
CA PRO A 193 1.36 -8.72 -0.22
C PRO A 193 0.02 -9.42 -0.05
N TYR A 194 -0.01 -10.74 -0.20
CA TYR A 194 -1.24 -11.53 -0.19
C TYR A 194 -1.00 -12.89 0.47
N PRO A 195 -1.26 -13.01 1.78
CA PRO A 195 -1.19 -14.28 2.51
C PRO A 195 -2.17 -15.31 1.95
N SER A 196 -3.38 -14.88 1.56
CA SER A 196 -4.44 -15.72 1.01
C SER A 196 -5.06 -15.12 -0.26
N LEU A 197 -5.89 -15.90 -0.95
CA LEU A 197 -6.70 -15.43 -2.08
C LEU A 197 -7.79 -14.46 -1.60
N GLU A 198 -8.33 -14.66 -0.41
CA GLU A 198 -9.33 -13.80 0.22
C GLU A 198 -8.78 -12.40 0.43
N ASP A 199 -7.55 -12.29 0.97
CA ASP A 199 -6.85 -11.00 1.15
C ASP A 199 -6.63 -10.31 -0.20
N TYR A 200 -6.22 -11.09 -1.20
CA TYR A 200 -6.08 -10.58 -2.57
C TYR A 200 -7.41 -9.99 -3.07
N LEU A 201 -8.52 -10.73 -2.95
CA LEU A 201 -9.83 -10.31 -3.45
C LEU A 201 -10.36 -9.09 -2.69
N GLY A 202 -10.13 -9.00 -1.39
CA GLY A 202 -10.44 -7.83 -0.58
C GLY A 202 -9.71 -6.56 -1.06
N LYS A 203 -8.40 -6.64 -1.20
CA LYS A 203 -7.56 -5.55 -1.75
C LYS A 203 -7.91 -5.25 -3.22
N PHE A 204 -8.16 -6.29 -4.03
CA PHE A 204 -8.55 -6.20 -5.43
C PHE A 204 -9.79 -5.32 -5.65
N ASN A 205 -10.84 -5.53 -4.86
CA ASN A 205 -12.07 -4.75 -5.01
C ASN A 205 -11.83 -3.27 -4.76
N ARG A 206 -11.09 -2.93 -3.70
CA ARG A 206 -10.72 -1.54 -3.37
C ARG A 206 -9.85 -0.90 -4.45
N TYR A 207 -8.79 -1.59 -4.88
CA TYR A 207 -7.84 -1.04 -5.87
C TYR A 207 -8.45 -0.90 -7.26
N THR A 208 -9.29 -1.83 -7.71
CA THR A 208 -9.97 -1.70 -9.01
C THR A 208 -10.96 -0.55 -9.01
N SER A 209 -11.65 -0.28 -7.89
CA SER A 209 -12.56 0.87 -7.74
C SER A 209 -11.81 2.19 -7.73
N ALA A 210 -10.72 2.28 -6.97
CA ALA A 210 -9.87 3.48 -6.95
C ALA A 210 -9.28 3.77 -8.33
N ALA A 211 -8.66 2.76 -8.96
CA ALA A 211 -8.08 2.92 -10.30
C ALA A 211 -9.11 3.28 -11.39
N ALA A 212 -10.36 2.83 -11.24
CA ALA A 212 -11.45 3.25 -12.13
C ALA A 212 -11.78 4.74 -11.97
N ARG A 213 -11.95 5.19 -10.71
CA ARG A 213 -12.20 6.62 -10.40
C ARG A 213 -11.08 7.53 -10.90
N ASP A 214 -9.83 7.17 -10.64
CA ASP A 214 -8.66 7.98 -11.05
C ASP A 214 -8.57 8.13 -12.57
N ARG A 215 -8.84 7.06 -13.31
CA ARG A 215 -8.86 7.11 -14.78
C ARG A 215 -9.99 7.99 -15.31
N LEU A 216 -11.16 7.93 -14.70
CA LEU A 216 -12.29 8.80 -15.08
C LEU A 216 -12.01 10.27 -14.74
N LYS A 217 -11.45 10.57 -13.57
CA LYS A 217 -10.98 11.92 -13.22
C LYS A 217 -9.95 12.45 -14.22
N ALA A 218 -9.07 11.57 -14.73
CA ALA A 218 -8.11 11.91 -15.79
C ALA A 218 -8.74 12.01 -17.20
N GLY A 219 -10.06 12.03 -17.32
CA GLY A 219 -10.78 12.20 -18.59
C GLY A 219 -10.78 10.96 -19.49
N LYS A 220 -10.32 9.80 -19.01
CA LYS A 220 -10.27 8.57 -19.83
C LYS A 220 -11.66 7.96 -19.95
N ARG A 221 -12.07 7.63 -21.17
CA ARG A 221 -13.32 6.91 -21.46
C ARG A 221 -13.03 5.48 -21.84
N VAL A 222 -13.96 4.57 -21.50
CA VAL A 222 -13.86 3.15 -21.84
C VAL A 222 -14.34 2.90 -23.25
N ARG A 223 -13.48 2.34 -24.09
CA ARG A 223 -13.82 1.86 -25.43
C ARG A 223 -14.14 0.35 -25.37
N TRP A 224 -14.82 -0.20 -26.37
CA TRP A 224 -15.09 -1.63 -26.43
C TRP A 224 -13.80 -2.46 -26.45
N VAL A 225 -12.77 -2.03 -27.18
CA VAL A 225 -11.43 -2.65 -27.23
C VAL A 225 -10.83 -2.80 -25.83
N ASP A 226 -10.97 -1.78 -24.98
CA ASP A 226 -10.42 -1.79 -23.63
C ASP A 226 -11.04 -2.90 -22.76
N ARG A 227 -12.32 -3.19 -22.95
CA ARG A 227 -13.04 -4.22 -22.19
C ARG A 227 -12.72 -5.64 -22.66
N PHE A 228 -12.58 -5.84 -23.96
CA PHE A 228 -12.48 -7.19 -24.55
C PHE A 228 -11.04 -7.61 -24.87
N LEU A 229 -10.17 -6.70 -25.32
CA LEU A 229 -8.81 -7.03 -25.73
C LEU A 229 -7.75 -6.73 -24.66
N SER A 230 -7.97 -5.76 -23.78
CA SER A 230 -6.96 -5.44 -22.76
C SER A 230 -6.78 -6.54 -21.72
N PRO A 231 -7.84 -7.27 -21.21
CA PRO A 231 -7.65 -8.35 -20.27
C PRO A 231 -6.84 -9.53 -20.83
N PRO A 232 -7.18 -10.15 -21.99
CA PRO A 232 -6.36 -11.22 -22.55
C PRO A 232 -4.95 -10.72 -22.93
N GLY A 233 -4.82 -9.50 -23.45
CA GLY A 233 -3.53 -8.89 -23.72
C GLY A 233 -2.67 -8.74 -22.46
N ARG A 234 -3.26 -8.43 -21.32
CA ARG A 234 -2.58 -8.41 -20.02
C ARG A 234 -2.09 -9.80 -19.61
N PHE A 235 -2.93 -10.84 -19.77
CA PHE A 235 -2.54 -12.22 -19.50
C PHE A 235 -1.35 -12.65 -20.36
N LEU A 236 -1.48 -12.54 -21.68
CA LEU A 236 -0.42 -12.91 -22.63
C LEU A 236 0.89 -12.19 -22.33
N ARG A 237 0.82 -10.89 -22.08
CA ARG A 237 2.01 -10.11 -21.72
C ARG A 237 2.66 -10.61 -20.43
N THR A 238 1.89 -10.89 -19.38
CA THR A 238 2.45 -11.29 -18.08
C THR A 238 2.95 -12.73 -18.12
N TYR A 239 2.16 -13.64 -18.68
CA TYR A 239 2.48 -15.07 -18.68
C TYR A 239 3.59 -15.44 -19.67
N PHE A 240 3.52 -14.92 -20.89
CA PHE A 240 4.50 -15.24 -21.93
C PHE A 240 5.63 -14.19 -22.01
N LEU A 241 5.34 -12.90 -22.27
CA LEU A 241 6.38 -11.90 -22.53
C LEU A 241 7.17 -11.50 -21.27
N ARG A 242 6.62 -11.71 -20.07
CA ARG A 242 7.33 -11.52 -18.80
C ARG A 242 7.67 -12.82 -18.11
N TYR A 243 7.67 -13.90 -18.87
CA TYR A 243 8.09 -15.23 -18.43
C TYR A 243 7.34 -15.75 -17.18
N GLY A 244 6.08 -15.35 -16.98
CA GLY A 244 5.28 -15.78 -15.83
C GLY A 244 5.13 -17.31 -15.73
N PHE A 245 5.21 -18.03 -16.86
CA PHE A 245 5.19 -19.49 -16.87
C PHE A 245 6.36 -20.13 -16.12
N LEU A 246 7.52 -19.42 -16.00
CA LEU A 246 8.67 -19.88 -15.23
C LEU A 246 8.46 -19.77 -13.71
N ASP A 247 7.50 -18.99 -13.24
CA ASP A 247 7.07 -18.97 -11.84
C ASP A 247 6.09 -20.12 -11.50
N GLY A 248 5.78 -21.00 -12.48
CA GLY A 248 4.89 -22.14 -12.32
C GLY A 248 3.43 -21.73 -12.06
N TYR A 249 2.72 -22.51 -11.22
CA TYR A 249 1.32 -22.24 -10.91
C TYR A 249 1.07 -20.84 -10.32
N PRO A 250 1.87 -20.33 -9.35
CA PRO A 250 1.72 -18.94 -8.90
C PRO A 250 1.83 -17.90 -10.02
N GLY A 251 2.72 -18.09 -11.00
CA GLY A 251 2.84 -17.20 -12.15
C GLY A 251 1.63 -17.23 -13.08
N PHE A 252 1.02 -18.41 -13.26
CA PHE A 252 -0.25 -18.54 -13.97
C PHE A 252 -1.37 -17.78 -13.23
N VAL A 253 -1.52 -18.03 -11.93
CA VAL A 253 -2.54 -17.37 -11.10
C VAL A 253 -2.36 -15.85 -11.12
N LEU A 254 -1.15 -15.34 -10.93
CA LEU A 254 -0.87 -13.89 -11.01
C LEU A 254 -1.24 -13.30 -12.38
N SER A 255 -0.97 -14.04 -13.46
CA SER A 255 -1.30 -13.59 -14.81
C SER A 255 -2.81 -13.53 -15.03
N ALA A 256 -3.54 -14.54 -14.55
CA ALA A 256 -5.00 -14.61 -14.61
C ALA A 256 -5.66 -13.50 -13.76
N LEU A 257 -5.20 -13.35 -12.50
CA LEU A 257 -5.68 -12.29 -11.61
C LEU A 257 -5.36 -10.89 -12.14
N GLY A 258 -4.19 -10.71 -12.78
CA GLY A 258 -3.82 -9.46 -13.44
C GLY A 258 -4.71 -9.13 -14.63
N ALA A 259 -5.13 -10.11 -15.42
CA ALA A 259 -6.11 -9.95 -16.48
C ALA A 259 -7.49 -9.61 -15.92
N PHE A 260 -7.92 -10.31 -14.86
CA PHE A 260 -9.17 -10.04 -14.18
C PHE A 260 -9.22 -8.66 -13.54
N TYR A 261 -8.08 -8.17 -13.00
CA TYR A 261 -7.95 -6.79 -12.53
C TYR A 261 -8.25 -5.78 -13.64
N VAL A 262 -7.70 -5.98 -14.83
CA VAL A 262 -7.93 -5.10 -15.97
C VAL A 262 -9.39 -5.15 -16.40
N PHE A 263 -10.00 -6.34 -16.48
CA PHE A 263 -11.41 -6.53 -16.77
C PHE A 263 -12.31 -5.80 -15.75
N ALA A 264 -12.12 -6.06 -14.45
CA ALA A 264 -12.94 -5.48 -13.39
C ALA A 264 -12.83 -3.95 -13.37
N ARG A 265 -11.62 -3.39 -13.55
CA ARG A 265 -11.40 -1.95 -13.61
C ARG A 265 -12.17 -1.31 -14.77
N TYR A 266 -12.09 -1.86 -15.97
CA TYR A 266 -12.83 -1.31 -17.11
C TYR A 266 -14.34 -1.49 -17.00
N THR A 267 -14.79 -2.59 -16.40
CA THR A 267 -16.22 -2.82 -16.10
C THR A 267 -16.72 -1.77 -15.10
N LYS A 268 -15.98 -1.51 -14.02
CA LYS A 268 -16.33 -0.45 -13.04
C LYS A 268 -16.33 0.94 -13.67
N MET A 269 -15.35 1.25 -14.51
CA MET A 269 -15.34 2.52 -15.27
C MET A 269 -16.59 2.65 -16.14
N TRP A 270 -16.96 1.58 -16.86
CA TRP A 270 -18.17 1.58 -17.69
C TRP A 270 -19.44 1.75 -16.87
N GLN A 271 -19.57 1.07 -15.73
CA GLN A 271 -20.70 1.25 -14.82
C GLN A 271 -20.81 2.70 -14.33
N MET A 272 -19.70 3.32 -13.92
CA MET A 272 -19.67 4.70 -13.47
C MET A 272 -20.04 5.67 -14.59
N GLN A 273 -19.60 5.44 -15.84
CA GLN A 273 -19.94 6.26 -16.99
C GLN A 273 -21.40 6.16 -17.42
N ASN A 274 -22.07 5.05 -17.11
CA ASN A 274 -23.45 4.77 -17.50
C ASN A 274 -24.41 4.71 -16.31
N ALA A 275 -24.01 5.23 -15.14
CA ALA A 275 -24.75 5.09 -13.90
C ALA A 275 -26.21 5.59 -13.99
N GLU A 276 -26.43 6.77 -14.60
CA GLU A 276 -27.77 7.35 -14.77
C GLU A 276 -28.64 6.49 -15.70
N LYS A 277 -28.05 6.02 -16.82
CA LYS A 277 -28.75 5.14 -17.76
C LYS A 277 -29.15 3.81 -17.13
N LEU A 278 -28.24 3.21 -16.36
CA LEU A 278 -28.48 1.94 -15.65
C LEU A 278 -29.54 2.12 -14.56
N ALA A 279 -29.53 3.22 -13.83
CA ALA A 279 -30.53 3.54 -12.82
C ALA A 279 -31.92 3.72 -13.45
N ALA A 280 -32.01 4.47 -14.54
CA ALA A 280 -33.29 4.67 -15.27
C ALA A 280 -33.85 3.34 -15.82
N GLU A 281 -32.99 2.47 -16.38
CA GLU A 281 -33.39 1.14 -16.87
C GLU A 281 -33.91 0.27 -15.71
N THR A 282 -33.20 0.22 -14.59
CA THR A 282 -33.61 -0.52 -13.40
C THR A 282 -34.95 -0.05 -12.87
N GLN A 283 -35.19 1.26 -12.84
CA GLN A 283 -36.46 1.85 -12.40
C GLN A 283 -37.59 1.50 -13.36
N ARG A 284 -37.34 1.54 -14.68
CA ARG A 284 -38.30 1.14 -15.71
C ARG A 284 -38.72 -0.31 -15.57
N LEU A 285 -37.77 -1.23 -15.35
CA LEU A 285 -38.03 -2.64 -15.12
C LEU A 285 -38.84 -2.90 -13.82
N ALA A 286 -38.53 -2.19 -12.74
CA ALA A 286 -39.26 -2.28 -11.47
C ALA A 286 -40.75 -1.86 -11.62
N VAL A 287 -41.04 -0.89 -12.47
CA VAL A 287 -42.41 -0.47 -12.78
C VAL A 287 -43.14 -1.55 -13.60
N LEU A 288 -42.47 -2.19 -14.56
CA LEU A 288 -43.06 -3.26 -15.37
C LEU A 288 -43.36 -4.53 -14.58
N ASP A 289 -42.59 -4.82 -13.52
CA ASP A 289 -42.75 -6.01 -12.67
C ASP A 289 -43.87 -5.84 -11.62
N GLY A 290 -44.67 -4.76 -11.66
CA GLY A 290 -45.76 -4.49 -10.73
C GLY A 290 -45.38 -4.32 -9.26
N ARG A 291 -44.09 -4.33 -8.94
CA ARG A 291 -43.53 -4.05 -7.62
C ARG A 291 -43.21 -2.57 -7.48
N GLY A 292 -44.26 -1.75 -7.50
CA GLY A 292 -44.17 -0.30 -7.29
C GLY A 292 -43.78 0.08 -5.86
N GLY A 293 -42.71 -0.49 -5.35
CA GLY A 293 -42.04 -0.10 -4.12
C GLY A 293 -40.64 0.40 -4.46
N THR A 294 -40.26 1.52 -3.92
CA THR A 294 -38.98 2.22 -4.08
C THR A 294 -37.79 1.26 -4.20
N ALA A 295 -37.34 1.00 -5.44
CA ALA A 295 -36.07 0.32 -5.64
C ALA A 295 -34.99 1.16 -4.99
N ALA A 296 -34.31 0.62 -3.99
CA ALA A 296 -33.21 1.30 -3.35
C ALA A 296 -32.17 1.67 -4.45
N PRO A 297 -31.71 2.94 -4.48
CA PRO A 297 -30.73 3.35 -5.47
C PRO A 297 -29.51 2.43 -5.42
N LEU A 298 -29.05 1.97 -6.59
CA LEU A 298 -27.80 1.22 -6.69
C LEU A 298 -26.73 2.05 -5.96
N ARG A 299 -26.23 1.50 -4.82
CA ARG A 299 -25.15 2.16 -4.09
C ARG A 299 -23.97 2.36 -5.02
N PRO A 300 -23.42 3.57 -5.11
CA PRO A 300 -22.17 3.74 -5.85
C PRO A 300 -21.12 2.79 -5.26
N PRO A 301 -20.26 2.16 -6.07
CA PRO A 301 -19.21 1.27 -5.58
C PRO A 301 -18.29 2.05 -4.65
N HIS A 302 -18.19 1.59 -3.42
CA HIS A 302 -17.30 2.15 -2.37
C HIS A 302 -15.84 2.13 -2.78
#